data_d7d75b0372713f6542938f8ec21b8d77
#
_entry.id   d7d75b0372713f6542938f8ec21b8d77
#
_cell.length_a   1.000
_cell.length_b   1.000
_cell.length_c   1.000
_cell.angle_alpha   90.00
_cell.angle_beta   90.00
_cell.angle_gamma   90.00
#
_symmetry.space_group_name_H-M   'P 1'
#
loop_
_entity.id
_entity.type
_entity.pdbx_description
1 polymer ?
#
loop_
_entity_poly.entity_id
_entity_poly.type
_entity_poly.pdbx_seq_one_letter_code
_entity_poly.pdbx_strand_id
1 'polypeptide(L)'
;MQNLTEASNPLSLHLDKMTPLELVQLMNSEDAKAVLAVQEALPTIAECIKAITDKLKNGGRLFYFGAGTSGRLGVLDAAECPPTFGTSHQQVQAIIAGGSGALVEAVENAEDDREAAYIELSKRSINRGDFAIGITASGSTPFVLGGLQKLREAGIQTGAIFCNPGAKAATETDFPILLAVGPEVLR
;
A
#
# COMPACT_ATOMS: atom_id res chain seq x y z
N MET A 1 10.97 17.58 4.64
CA MET A 1 11.01 16.50 5.64
C MET A 1 11.85 15.38 5.08
N GLN A 2 12.69 14.78 5.90
CA GLN A 2 13.51 13.64 5.46
C GLN A 2 12.59 12.43 5.24
N ASN A 3 12.72 11.79 4.07
CA ASN A 3 11.99 10.56 3.78
C ASN A 3 12.62 9.43 4.62
N LEU A 4 11.94 8.94 5.65
CA LEU A 4 12.49 7.97 6.60
C LEU A 4 12.82 6.63 5.94
N THR A 5 12.03 6.20 4.94
CA THR A 5 12.29 4.95 4.22
C THR A 5 13.56 5.03 3.37
N GLU A 6 13.99 6.24 2.99
CA GLU A 6 15.22 6.50 2.23
C GLU A 6 16.42 6.86 3.12
N ALA A 7 16.24 6.94 4.44
CA ALA A 7 17.33 7.23 5.36
C ALA A 7 18.22 5.99 5.54
N SER A 8 19.50 6.21 5.82
CA SER A 8 20.39 5.11 6.19
C SER A 8 20.07 4.61 7.59
N ASN A 9 19.91 3.30 7.77
CA ASN A 9 19.76 2.71 9.09
C ASN A 9 21.13 2.72 9.80
N PRO A 10 21.26 3.38 10.95
CA PRO A 10 22.56 3.47 11.65
C PRO A 10 23.06 2.11 12.14
N LEU A 11 22.19 1.13 12.32
CA LEU A 11 22.54 -0.22 12.74
C LEU A 11 23.10 -1.08 11.59
N SER A 12 22.85 -0.70 10.33
CA SER A 12 23.28 -1.46 9.15
C SER A 12 24.50 -0.88 8.44
N LEU A 13 25.23 0.06 9.04
CA LEU A 13 26.40 0.72 8.41
C LEU A 13 27.58 -0.22 8.11
N HIS A 14 27.66 -1.37 8.75
CA HIS A 14 28.75 -2.33 8.63
C HIS A 14 28.29 -3.77 8.43
N LEU A 15 27.26 -3.97 7.61
CA LEU A 15 26.69 -5.31 7.33
C LEU A 15 27.75 -6.28 6.77
N ASP A 16 28.70 -5.75 5.98
CA ASP A 16 29.83 -6.49 5.41
C ASP A 16 30.77 -7.12 6.44
N LYS A 17 30.76 -6.64 7.69
CA LYS A 17 31.59 -7.12 8.81
C LYS A 17 30.85 -8.03 9.77
N MET A 18 29.55 -8.16 9.60
CA MET A 18 28.71 -8.98 10.49
C MET A 18 28.77 -10.45 10.11
N THR A 19 28.74 -11.31 11.10
CA THR A 19 28.49 -12.73 10.91
C THR A 19 27.05 -12.97 10.45
N PRO A 20 26.76 -14.10 9.79
CA PRO A 20 25.37 -14.43 9.41
C PRO A 20 24.39 -14.37 10.58
N LEU A 21 24.80 -14.78 11.80
CA LEU A 21 23.95 -14.71 12.97
C LEU A 21 23.63 -13.26 13.38
N GLU A 22 24.63 -12.39 13.39
CA GLU A 22 24.43 -10.97 13.68
C GLU A 22 23.51 -10.30 12.65
N LEU A 23 23.65 -10.63 11.35
CA LEU A 23 22.77 -10.12 10.30
C LEU A 23 21.31 -10.51 10.52
N VAL A 24 21.03 -11.80 10.77
CA VAL A 24 19.64 -12.24 10.95
C VAL A 24 19.04 -11.75 12.27
N GLN A 25 19.87 -11.58 13.33
CA GLN A 25 19.44 -10.97 14.58
C GLN A 25 19.08 -9.48 14.40
N LEU A 26 19.90 -8.73 13.66
CA LEU A 26 19.61 -7.34 13.32
C LEU A 26 18.30 -7.24 12.53
N MET A 27 18.15 -8.00 11.44
CA MET A 27 16.93 -7.99 10.62
C MET A 27 15.69 -8.32 11.47
N ASN A 28 15.75 -9.38 12.28
CA ASN A 28 14.64 -9.76 13.15
C ASN A 28 14.28 -8.66 14.19
N SER A 29 15.27 -7.96 14.72
CA SER A 29 15.03 -6.84 15.65
C SER A 29 14.37 -5.64 14.97
N GLU A 30 14.73 -5.37 13.71
CA GLU A 30 14.12 -4.31 12.92
C GLU A 30 12.68 -4.70 12.47
N ASP A 31 12.46 -5.96 12.08
CA ASP A 31 11.13 -6.48 11.71
C ASP A 31 10.12 -6.34 12.87
N ALA A 32 10.57 -6.47 14.12
CA ALA A 32 9.70 -6.26 15.29
C ALA A 32 9.13 -4.83 15.37
N LYS A 33 9.81 -3.84 14.82
CA LYS A 33 9.31 -2.45 14.75
C LYS A 33 8.10 -2.32 13.84
N ALA A 34 8.00 -3.15 12.78
CA ALA A 34 6.85 -3.14 11.89
C ALA A 34 5.57 -3.53 12.65
N VAL A 35 5.64 -4.51 13.55
CA VAL A 35 4.51 -4.92 14.40
C VAL A 35 4.08 -3.78 15.31
N LEU A 36 5.03 -3.07 15.93
CA LEU A 36 4.72 -1.92 16.79
C LEU A 36 4.11 -0.75 16.00
N ALA A 37 4.60 -0.47 14.80
CA ALA A 37 4.03 0.56 13.94
C ALA A 37 2.57 0.23 13.55
N VAL A 38 2.26 -1.03 13.27
CA VAL A 38 0.88 -1.49 13.04
C VAL A 38 0.04 -1.30 14.31
N GLN A 39 0.56 -1.62 15.49
CA GLN A 39 -0.15 -1.45 16.76
C GLN A 39 -0.56 0.01 16.99
N GLU A 40 0.29 0.96 16.66
CA GLU A 40 -0.03 2.40 16.76
C GLU A 40 -1.13 2.82 15.77
N ALA A 41 -1.20 2.18 14.61
CA ALA A 41 -2.18 2.48 13.56
C ALA A 41 -3.55 1.77 13.77
N LEU A 42 -3.69 0.86 14.75
CA LEU A 42 -4.90 0.06 14.94
C LEU A 42 -6.21 0.86 14.97
N PRO A 43 -6.31 2.05 15.62
CA PRO A 43 -7.55 2.82 15.60
C PRO A 43 -7.98 3.21 14.18
N THR A 44 -7.06 3.75 13.37
CA THR A 44 -7.33 4.14 11.98
C THR A 44 -7.64 2.93 11.09
N ILE A 45 -6.94 1.82 11.30
CA ILE A 45 -7.19 0.55 10.62
C ILE A 45 -8.61 0.06 10.92
N ALA A 46 -9.04 0.09 12.18
CA ALA A 46 -10.38 -0.35 12.58
C ALA A 46 -11.50 0.50 11.93
N GLU A 47 -11.33 1.81 11.87
CA GLU A 47 -12.27 2.69 11.18
C GLU A 47 -12.30 2.44 9.67
N CYS A 48 -11.14 2.24 9.04
CA CYS A 48 -11.04 1.88 7.63
C CYS A 48 -11.75 0.55 7.35
N ILE A 49 -11.52 -0.49 8.16
CA ILE A 49 -12.19 -1.80 8.05
C ILE A 49 -13.72 -1.64 8.16
N LYS A 50 -14.21 -0.82 9.08
CA LYS A 50 -15.64 -0.55 9.21
C LYS A 50 -16.21 0.06 7.93
N ALA A 51 -15.55 1.07 7.38
CA ALA A 51 -15.98 1.72 6.13
C ALA A 51 -15.99 0.74 4.94
N ILE A 52 -14.95 -0.10 4.81
CA ILE A 52 -14.88 -1.17 3.79
C ILE A 52 -16.03 -2.15 3.97
N THR A 53 -16.24 -2.63 5.20
CA THR A 53 -17.29 -3.59 5.52
C THR A 53 -18.69 -3.05 5.16
N ASP A 54 -18.95 -1.78 5.43
CA ASP A 54 -20.21 -1.13 5.07
C ASP A 54 -20.40 -1.07 3.55
N LYS A 55 -19.33 -0.78 2.77
CA LYS A 55 -19.38 -0.84 1.30
C LYS A 55 -19.68 -2.26 0.80
N LEU A 56 -18.93 -3.25 1.28
CA LEU A 56 -19.10 -4.64 0.84
C LEU A 56 -20.49 -5.19 1.16
N LYS A 57 -21.05 -4.89 2.34
CA LYS A 57 -22.42 -5.27 2.72
C LYS A 57 -23.50 -4.67 1.81
N ASN A 58 -23.24 -3.52 1.22
CA ASN A 58 -24.15 -2.84 0.30
C ASN A 58 -23.87 -3.18 -1.18
N GLY A 59 -23.12 -4.26 -1.46
CA GLY A 59 -22.83 -4.73 -2.80
C GLY A 59 -21.70 -4.00 -3.52
N GLY A 60 -20.97 -3.15 -2.81
CA GLY A 60 -19.75 -2.51 -3.30
C GLY A 60 -18.54 -3.46 -3.31
N ARG A 61 -17.41 -2.98 -3.81
CA ARG A 61 -16.19 -3.73 -4.03
C ARG A 61 -15.01 -3.04 -3.36
N LEU A 62 -13.96 -3.81 -3.07
CA LEU A 62 -12.67 -3.29 -2.60
C LEU A 62 -11.65 -3.34 -3.74
N PHE A 63 -10.91 -2.25 -3.92
CA PHE A 63 -9.81 -2.15 -4.88
C PHE A 63 -8.52 -1.79 -4.17
N TYR A 64 -7.47 -2.59 -4.37
CA TYR A 64 -6.10 -2.20 -4.04
C TYR A 64 -5.40 -1.61 -5.27
N PHE A 65 -4.51 -0.65 -5.06
CA PHE A 65 -3.64 -0.17 -6.13
C PHE A 65 -2.29 0.31 -5.58
N GLY A 66 -1.23 0.03 -6.33
CA GLY A 66 0.13 0.36 -5.92
C GLY A 66 1.15 0.06 -7.02
N ALA A 67 2.40 0.41 -6.79
CA ALA A 67 3.51 0.13 -7.69
C ALA A 67 4.50 -0.86 -7.05
N GLY A 68 5.24 -1.59 -7.87
CA GLY A 68 6.27 -2.51 -7.42
C GLY A 68 5.79 -3.52 -6.38
N THR A 69 6.54 -3.69 -5.30
CA THR A 69 6.20 -4.61 -4.20
C THR A 69 4.87 -4.26 -3.55
N SER A 70 4.57 -2.97 -3.35
CA SER A 70 3.30 -2.52 -2.77
C SER A 70 2.10 -2.96 -3.62
N GLY A 71 2.21 -2.84 -4.95
CA GLY A 71 1.17 -3.33 -5.87
C GLY A 71 1.04 -4.85 -5.86
N ARG A 72 2.16 -5.59 -5.79
CA ARG A 72 2.17 -7.06 -5.68
C ARG A 72 1.47 -7.55 -4.41
N LEU A 73 1.66 -6.88 -3.27
CA LEU A 73 0.96 -7.22 -2.01
C LEU A 73 -0.55 -7.06 -2.15
N GLY A 74 -1.02 -5.98 -2.79
CA GLY A 74 -2.44 -5.82 -3.07
C GLY A 74 -3.02 -6.90 -3.98
N VAL A 75 -2.26 -7.31 -5.01
CA VAL A 75 -2.67 -8.42 -5.90
C VAL A 75 -2.68 -9.75 -5.17
N LEU A 76 -1.70 -10.01 -4.31
CA LEU A 76 -1.64 -11.22 -3.50
C LEU A 76 -2.88 -11.34 -2.61
N ASP A 77 -3.21 -10.30 -1.85
CA ASP A 77 -4.39 -10.30 -0.98
C ASP A 77 -5.69 -10.50 -1.78
N ALA A 78 -5.86 -9.78 -2.89
CA ALA A 78 -7.03 -9.91 -3.75
C ALA A 78 -7.17 -11.32 -4.34
N ALA A 79 -6.07 -11.98 -4.69
CA ALA A 79 -6.06 -13.34 -5.24
C ALA A 79 -6.42 -14.41 -4.21
N GLU A 80 -6.09 -14.19 -2.94
CA GLU A 80 -6.36 -15.12 -1.84
C GLU A 80 -7.79 -15.01 -1.28
N CYS A 81 -8.51 -13.90 -1.53
CA CYS A 81 -9.88 -13.72 -1.05
C CYS A 81 -10.87 -14.80 -1.56
N PRO A 82 -10.90 -15.19 -2.85
CA PRO A 82 -11.83 -16.22 -3.33
C PRO A 82 -11.61 -17.60 -2.69
N PRO A 83 -10.39 -18.18 -2.66
CA PRO A 83 -10.18 -19.50 -2.08
C PRO A 83 -10.35 -19.52 -0.56
N THR A 84 -10.06 -18.39 0.13
CA THR A 84 -10.10 -18.31 1.59
C THR A 84 -11.50 -18.03 2.12
N PHE A 85 -12.22 -17.13 1.48
CA PHE A 85 -13.51 -16.60 1.97
C PHE A 85 -14.69 -16.94 1.05
N GLY A 86 -14.48 -17.61 -0.07
CA GLY A 86 -15.52 -17.93 -1.04
C GLY A 86 -16.11 -16.70 -1.75
N THR A 87 -15.38 -15.60 -1.81
CA THR A 87 -15.82 -14.38 -2.49
C THR A 87 -15.75 -14.51 -4.00
N SER A 88 -16.49 -13.70 -4.74
CA SER A 88 -16.27 -13.59 -6.18
C SER A 88 -14.94 -12.85 -6.46
N HIS A 89 -14.28 -13.17 -7.59
CA HIS A 89 -13.10 -12.43 -8.07
C HIS A 89 -13.37 -10.94 -8.33
N GLN A 90 -14.64 -10.54 -8.42
CA GLN A 90 -15.06 -9.16 -8.63
C GLN A 90 -15.12 -8.36 -7.32
N GLN A 91 -15.23 -9.01 -6.16
CA GLN A 91 -15.48 -8.36 -4.88
C GLN A 91 -14.24 -7.67 -4.32
N VAL A 92 -13.07 -8.31 -4.43
CA VAL A 92 -11.77 -7.73 -4.09
C VAL A 92 -10.88 -7.79 -5.31
N GLN A 93 -10.38 -6.66 -5.75
CA GLN A 93 -9.57 -6.53 -6.96
C GLN A 93 -8.30 -5.73 -6.68
N ALA A 94 -7.29 -5.91 -7.49
CA ALA A 94 -6.07 -5.13 -7.38
C ALA A 94 -5.57 -4.64 -8.75
N ILE A 95 -4.84 -3.54 -8.71
CA ILE A 95 -4.19 -2.89 -9.85
C ILE A 95 -2.75 -2.61 -9.48
N ILE A 96 -1.83 -3.01 -10.34
CA ILE A 96 -0.41 -2.72 -10.20
C ILE A 96 0.05 -1.81 -11.34
N ALA A 97 0.89 -0.84 -11.05
CA ALA A 97 1.53 -0.01 -12.06
C ALA A 97 2.32 -0.88 -13.05
N GLY A 98 2.15 -0.65 -14.35
CA GLY A 98 2.74 -1.49 -15.41
C GLY A 98 1.92 -2.73 -15.77
N GLY A 99 0.75 -2.95 -15.12
CA GLY A 99 -0.16 -4.03 -15.45
C GLY A 99 0.31 -5.42 -15.01
N SER A 100 -0.30 -6.48 -15.56
CA SER A 100 -0.03 -7.87 -15.12
C SER A 100 1.42 -8.33 -15.31
N GLY A 101 2.14 -7.81 -16.28
CA GLY A 101 3.57 -8.10 -16.47
C GLY A 101 4.43 -7.67 -15.26
N ALA A 102 4.03 -6.58 -14.58
CA ALA A 102 4.73 -6.06 -13.41
C ALA A 102 4.66 -6.99 -12.17
N LEU A 103 3.87 -8.06 -12.22
CA LEU A 103 3.82 -9.06 -11.15
C LEU A 103 5.09 -9.90 -11.10
N VAL A 104 5.68 -10.22 -12.25
CA VAL A 104 6.85 -11.09 -12.38
C VAL A 104 8.12 -10.34 -12.78
N GLU A 105 8.01 -9.24 -13.49
CA GLU A 105 9.15 -8.44 -13.95
C GLU A 105 9.00 -6.98 -13.49
N ALA A 106 10.11 -6.30 -13.24
CA ALA A 106 10.08 -4.87 -12.93
C ALA A 106 9.75 -4.07 -14.21
N VAL A 107 8.75 -3.20 -14.13
CA VAL A 107 8.41 -2.26 -15.21
C VAL A 107 8.84 -0.88 -14.76
N GLU A 108 9.95 -0.40 -15.32
CA GLU A 108 10.50 0.91 -14.99
C GLU A 108 9.56 2.05 -15.41
N ASN A 109 9.59 3.16 -14.68
CA ASN A 109 8.80 4.37 -14.91
C ASN A 109 7.26 4.19 -14.84
N ALA A 110 6.74 2.98 -14.63
CA ALA A 110 5.30 2.75 -14.51
C ALA A 110 4.69 3.44 -13.28
N GLU A 111 5.48 3.65 -12.23
CA GLU A 111 5.05 4.32 -11.00
C GLU A 111 4.95 5.85 -11.13
N ASP A 112 5.51 6.44 -12.19
CA ASP A 112 5.51 7.90 -12.42
C ASP A 112 4.23 8.40 -13.08
N ASP A 113 3.45 7.53 -13.70
CA ASP A 113 2.19 7.89 -14.38
C ASP A 113 1.06 8.12 -13.37
N ARG A 114 0.72 9.39 -13.17
CA ARG A 114 -0.33 9.83 -12.23
C ARG A 114 -1.75 9.48 -12.67
N GLU A 115 -1.99 9.29 -13.97
CA GLU A 115 -3.33 9.03 -14.50
C GLU A 115 -3.63 7.52 -14.61
N ALA A 116 -2.60 6.69 -14.71
CA ALA A 116 -2.74 5.26 -15.00
C ALA A 116 -3.60 4.51 -13.96
N ALA A 117 -3.45 4.80 -12.66
CA ALA A 117 -4.25 4.16 -11.62
C ALA A 117 -5.75 4.39 -11.83
N TYR A 118 -6.16 5.64 -12.04
CA TYR A 118 -7.56 5.98 -12.23
C TYR A 118 -8.11 5.46 -13.56
N ILE A 119 -7.31 5.45 -14.62
CA ILE A 119 -7.68 4.86 -15.91
C ILE A 119 -8.01 3.38 -15.75
N GLU A 120 -7.14 2.61 -15.05
CA GLU A 120 -7.34 1.19 -14.83
C GLU A 120 -8.54 0.89 -13.91
N LEU A 121 -8.75 1.71 -12.87
CA LEU A 121 -9.93 1.62 -12.00
C LEU A 121 -11.22 1.93 -12.77
N SER A 122 -11.19 2.93 -13.65
CA SER A 122 -12.34 3.32 -14.49
C SER A 122 -12.74 2.22 -15.48
N LYS A 123 -11.77 1.50 -16.07
CA LYS A 123 -12.04 0.32 -16.92
C LYS A 123 -12.81 -0.78 -16.17
N ARG A 124 -12.68 -0.84 -14.84
CA ARG A 124 -13.42 -1.74 -13.95
C ARG A 124 -14.70 -1.12 -13.40
N SER A 125 -15.10 0.05 -13.93
CA SER A 125 -16.32 0.77 -13.55
C SER A 125 -16.41 1.04 -12.04
N ILE A 126 -15.28 1.48 -11.44
CA ILE A 126 -15.26 1.90 -10.04
C ILE A 126 -16.24 3.05 -9.80
N ASN A 127 -16.97 3.02 -8.69
CA ASN A 127 -18.00 4.01 -8.40
C ASN A 127 -18.11 4.29 -6.88
N ARG A 128 -18.98 5.21 -6.48
CA ARG A 128 -19.15 5.63 -5.08
C ARG A 128 -19.60 4.54 -4.11
N GLY A 129 -20.11 3.43 -4.61
CA GLY A 129 -20.43 2.24 -3.81
C GLY A 129 -19.19 1.46 -3.39
N ASP A 130 -18.08 1.62 -4.11
CA ASP A 130 -16.84 0.90 -3.89
C ASP A 130 -15.94 1.61 -2.86
N PHE A 131 -14.85 0.93 -2.49
CA PHE A 131 -13.76 1.47 -1.66
C PHE A 131 -12.41 1.16 -2.33
N ALA A 132 -11.42 2.06 -2.21
CA ALA A 132 -10.10 1.82 -2.76
C ALA A 132 -8.98 2.11 -1.75
N ILE A 133 -7.94 1.27 -1.74
CA ILE A 133 -6.74 1.42 -0.89
C ILE A 133 -5.52 1.59 -1.78
N GLY A 134 -4.86 2.75 -1.64
CA GLY A 134 -3.54 2.99 -2.20
C GLY A 134 -2.44 2.46 -1.29
N ILE A 135 -1.48 1.70 -1.83
CA ILE A 135 -0.36 1.14 -1.08
C ILE A 135 0.95 1.74 -1.62
N THR A 136 1.73 2.36 -0.75
CA THR A 136 2.99 3.02 -1.11
C THR A 136 3.91 3.19 0.11
N ALA A 137 5.10 2.63 0.13
CA ALA A 137 6.01 2.78 1.26
C ALA A 137 6.40 4.26 1.48
N SER A 138 6.78 4.97 0.42
CA SER A 138 7.18 6.40 0.48
C SER A 138 6.03 7.34 0.83
N GLY A 139 4.78 6.97 0.48
CA GLY A 139 3.62 7.86 0.54
C GLY A 139 3.66 9.01 -0.48
N SER A 140 4.51 8.91 -1.50
CA SER A 140 4.72 9.95 -2.53
C SER A 140 4.71 9.43 -3.96
N THR A 141 4.54 8.12 -4.17
CA THR A 141 4.51 7.48 -5.49
C THR A 141 3.45 8.14 -6.40
N PRO A 142 3.81 8.69 -7.57
CA PRO A 142 2.91 9.44 -8.43
C PRO A 142 1.66 8.66 -8.84
N PHE A 143 1.81 7.39 -9.23
CA PHE A 143 0.70 6.47 -9.56
C PHE A 143 -0.34 6.41 -8.43
N VAL A 144 0.11 6.28 -7.17
CA VAL A 144 -0.80 6.18 -6.02
C VAL A 144 -1.44 7.53 -5.70
N LEU A 145 -0.65 8.61 -5.68
CA LEU A 145 -1.17 9.94 -5.40
C LEU A 145 -2.20 10.40 -6.44
N GLY A 146 -1.91 10.17 -7.72
CA GLY A 146 -2.84 10.49 -8.80
C GLY A 146 -4.15 9.71 -8.68
N GLY A 147 -4.06 8.40 -8.37
CA GLY A 147 -5.23 7.56 -8.11
C GLY A 147 -6.09 8.07 -6.95
N LEU A 148 -5.47 8.34 -5.77
CA LEU A 148 -6.17 8.86 -4.59
C LEU A 148 -6.88 10.19 -4.90
N GLN A 149 -6.18 11.13 -5.54
CA GLN A 149 -6.73 12.42 -5.89
C GLN A 149 -7.96 12.31 -6.80
N LYS A 150 -7.87 11.52 -7.87
CA LYS A 150 -8.96 11.32 -8.82
C LYS A 150 -10.16 10.61 -8.20
N LEU A 151 -9.91 9.62 -7.34
CA LEU A 151 -10.97 8.92 -6.61
C LEU A 151 -11.71 9.87 -5.67
N ARG A 152 -11.00 10.74 -4.96
CA ARG A 152 -11.60 11.77 -4.10
C ARG A 152 -12.45 12.77 -4.91
N GLU A 153 -11.95 13.24 -6.07
CA GLU A 153 -12.71 14.09 -6.98
C GLU A 153 -14.01 13.44 -7.46
N ALA A 154 -13.98 12.10 -7.66
CA ALA A 154 -15.15 11.30 -8.01
C ALA A 154 -16.09 10.98 -6.83
N GLY A 155 -15.70 11.33 -5.60
CA GLY A 155 -16.46 11.06 -4.37
C GLY A 155 -16.43 9.59 -3.95
N ILE A 156 -15.36 8.87 -4.28
CA ILE A 156 -15.11 7.48 -3.90
C ILE A 156 -14.23 7.47 -2.64
N GLN A 157 -14.65 6.74 -1.61
CA GLN A 157 -13.89 6.63 -0.36
C GLN A 157 -12.59 5.86 -0.54
N THR A 158 -11.54 6.35 0.12
CA THR A 158 -10.19 5.81 -0.01
C THR A 158 -9.50 5.61 1.33
N GLY A 159 -8.66 4.57 1.38
CA GLY A 159 -7.60 4.41 2.37
C GLY A 159 -6.23 4.52 1.71
N ALA A 160 -5.20 4.83 2.49
CA ALA A 160 -3.82 4.74 2.03
C ALA A 160 -2.93 4.14 3.12
N ILE A 161 -2.09 3.18 2.73
CA ILE A 161 -1.06 2.58 3.60
C ILE A 161 0.30 3.13 3.18
N PHE A 162 1.02 3.74 4.11
CA PHE A 162 2.32 4.36 3.83
C PHE A 162 3.22 4.40 5.09
N CYS A 163 4.56 4.58 4.90
CA CYS A 163 5.54 4.45 5.97
C CYS A 163 6.22 5.76 6.38
N ASN A 164 5.97 6.87 5.68
CA ASN A 164 6.62 8.15 5.99
C ASN A 164 5.68 9.15 6.66
N PRO A 165 6.00 9.64 7.87
CA PRO A 165 5.25 10.73 8.49
C PRO A 165 5.24 11.99 7.62
N GLY A 166 4.07 12.63 7.51
CA GLY A 166 3.90 13.83 6.69
C GLY A 166 3.92 13.61 5.18
N ALA A 167 3.81 12.36 4.72
CA ALA A 167 3.69 12.03 3.31
C ALA A 167 2.43 12.63 2.68
N LYS A 168 2.49 12.94 1.37
CA LYS A 168 1.36 13.51 0.63
C LYS A 168 0.13 12.61 0.63
N ALA A 169 0.31 11.30 0.63
CA ALA A 169 -0.79 10.33 0.72
C ALA A 169 -1.71 10.57 1.92
N ALA A 170 -1.18 11.10 3.04
CA ALA A 170 -1.98 11.39 4.25
C ALA A 170 -3.07 12.44 4.03
N THR A 171 -2.86 13.39 3.11
CA THR A 171 -3.81 14.48 2.81
C THR A 171 -4.72 14.17 1.62
N GLU A 172 -4.43 13.10 0.89
CA GLU A 172 -5.17 12.71 -0.32
C GLU A 172 -6.13 11.52 -0.08
N THR A 173 -6.29 11.07 1.16
CA THR A 173 -7.11 9.91 1.52
C THR A 173 -8.03 10.21 2.71
N ASP A 174 -9.14 9.45 2.83
CA ASP A 174 -10.05 9.54 3.98
C ASP A 174 -9.48 8.80 5.20
N PHE A 175 -8.75 7.69 4.97
CA PHE A 175 -8.17 6.85 6.02
C PHE A 175 -6.66 6.73 5.85
N PRO A 176 -5.86 7.65 6.41
CA PRO A 176 -4.41 7.61 6.34
C PRO A 176 -3.83 6.61 7.36
N ILE A 177 -3.41 5.45 6.89
CA ILE A 177 -2.78 4.40 7.69
C ILE A 177 -1.27 4.57 7.62
N LEU A 178 -0.71 5.31 8.58
CA LEU A 178 0.74 5.51 8.70
C LEU A 178 1.34 4.34 9.49
N LEU A 179 2.33 3.67 8.89
CA LEU A 179 3.17 2.64 9.51
C LEU A 179 4.60 3.16 9.60
N ALA A 180 4.95 3.87 10.67
CA ALA A 180 6.24 4.53 10.83
C ALA A 180 7.34 3.53 11.23
N VAL A 181 7.73 2.65 10.30
CA VAL A 181 8.68 1.54 10.52
C VAL A 181 10.14 1.97 10.57
N GLY A 182 10.49 3.19 10.12
CA GLY A 182 11.88 3.67 10.05
C GLY A 182 12.59 3.26 8.75
N PRO A 183 13.93 3.41 8.71
CA PRO A 183 14.74 3.07 7.55
C PRO A 183 14.94 1.56 7.40
N GLU A 184 15.07 1.10 6.15
CA GLU A 184 15.36 -0.30 5.84
C GLU A 184 16.76 -0.73 6.30
N VAL A 185 16.94 -2.03 6.57
CA VAL A 185 18.26 -2.62 6.92
C VAL A 185 19.17 -2.68 5.69
N LEU A 186 18.61 -3.09 4.57
CA LEU A 186 19.29 -3.17 3.27
C LEU A 186 18.81 -2.05 2.35
N ARG A 187 19.76 -1.36 1.76
CA ARG A 187 19.50 -0.26 0.83
C ARG A 187 20.35 -0.40 -0.42
#